data_edb3ded79602f8c4cdd3dc808478d9b0
#
_entry.id   edb3ded79602f8c4cdd3dc808478d9b0
#
_cell.length_a   1.000
_cell.length_b   1.000
_cell.length_c   1.000
_cell.angle_alpha   90.00
_cell.angle_beta   90.00
_cell.angle_gamma   90.00
#
_symmetry.space_group_name_H-M   'P 1'
#
loop_
_entity.id
_entity.type
_entity.pdbx_description
1 polymer ?
#
loop_
_entity_poly.entity_id
_entity_poly.type
_entity_poly.pdbx_seq_one_letter_code
_entity_poly.pdbx_strand_id
1 'polypeptide(L)'
;MEITDRKHLASLTVYCTKGSGEFAIQRYGTHPRLGLPVAAGTLTRLSADEMEKIGWQVIKDFLITSTSLRTDQKSEVDLLSKGERSQFFKNHSDFSIDLYEPDLVVIFPCRREKSSGSVGEWHDRSELNLRSANKEFVEILNRVCNKLREINP
;
A
#
# COMPACT_ATOMS: atom_id res chain seq x y z
N MET A 1 1.90 19.14 14.89
CA MET A 1 3.15 18.64 14.24
C MET A 1 2.86 18.33 12.79
N GLU A 2 3.60 18.93 11.90
CA GLU A 2 3.47 18.65 10.47
C GLU A 2 3.97 17.25 10.14
N ILE A 3 3.47 16.66 9.05
CA ILE A 3 3.93 15.32 8.62
C ILE A 3 5.44 15.32 8.38
N THR A 4 5.98 16.39 7.82
CA THR A 4 7.42 16.54 7.54
C THR A 4 8.28 16.47 8.81
N ASP A 5 7.71 16.75 9.98
CA ASP A 5 8.41 16.71 11.26
C ASP A 5 8.31 15.35 11.94
N ARG A 6 7.58 14.42 11.34
CA ARG A 6 7.36 13.09 11.91
C ARG A 6 8.27 12.08 11.23
N LYS A 7 8.79 11.15 12.02
CA LYS A 7 9.61 10.07 11.49
C LYS A 7 8.71 9.06 10.78
N HIS A 8 9.08 8.70 9.55
CA HIS A 8 8.43 7.63 8.79
C HIS A 8 8.83 6.27 9.38
N LEU A 9 7.87 5.41 9.66
CA LEU A 9 8.10 4.13 10.32
C LEU A 9 7.89 2.91 9.41
N ALA A 10 6.90 2.95 8.55
CA ALA A 10 6.55 1.80 7.70
C ALA A 10 5.72 2.23 6.50
N SER A 11 5.75 1.42 5.46
CA SER A 11 4.93 1.61 4.26
C SER A 11 4.34 0.29 3.80
N LEU A 12 3.18 0.37 3.15
CA LEU A 12 2.56 -0.71 2.42
C LEU A 12 2.12 -0.19 1.06
N THR A 13 2.09 -1.07 0.06
CA THR A 13 1.43 -0.79 -1.20
C THR A 13 0.25 -1.74 -1.33
N VAL A 14 -0.91 -1.20 -1.68
CA VAL A 14 -2.10 -2.01 -1.93
C VAL A 14 -2.43 -1.94 -3.41
N TYR A 15 -2.36 -3.10 -4.06
CA TYR A 15 -2.73 -3.23 -5.47
C TYR A 15 -4.22 -3.56 -5.56
N CYS A 16 -4.91 -2.85 -6.44
CA CYS A 16 -6.34 -3.04 -6.69
C CYS A 16 -6.49 -3.66 -8.07
N THR A 17 -7.07 -4.86 -8.14
CA THR A 17 -7.28 -5.54 -9.41
C THR A 17 -8.39 -4.84 -10.18
N LYS A 18 -8.11 -4.40 -11.39
CA LYS A 18 -9.13 -3.77 -12.24
C LYS A 18 -10.19 -4.79 -12.62
N GLY A 19 -11.44 -4.45 -12.39
CA GLY A 19 -12.59 -5.29 -12.72
C GLY A 19 -13.12 -6.16 -11.60
N SER A 20 -12.28 -6.93 -10.91
CA SER A 20 -12.75 -7.86 -9.86
C SER A 20 -12.92 -7.20 -8.50
N GLY A 21 -12.26 -6.07 -8.25
CA GLY A 21 -12.28 -5.41 -6.96
C GLY A 21 -11.47 -6.12 -5.87
N GLU A 22 -10.63 -7.08 -6.24
CA GLU A 22 -9.74 -7.75 -5.29
C GLU A 22 -8.54 -6.85 -4.95
N PHE A 23 -7.98 -7.08 -3.76
CA PHE A 23 -6.83 -6.32 -3.26
C PHE A 23 -5.66 -7.25 -2.98
N ALA A 24 -4.45 -6.73 -3.18
CA ALA A 24 -3.23 -7.45 -2.84
C ALA A 24 -2.29 -6.48 -2.10
N ILE A 25 -1.90 -6.84 -0.89
CA ILE A 25 -1.10 -5.99 -0.02
C ILE A 25 0.37 -6.40 -0.11
N GLN A 26 1.24 -5.45 -0.49
CA GLN A 26 2.68 -5.61 -0.50
C GLN A 26 3.28 -4.99 0.76
N ARG A 27 4.02 -5.80 1.51
CA ARG A 27 4.78 -5.33 2.66
C ARG A 27 6.16 -4.86 2.23
N TYR A 28 6.77 -4.02 3.06
CA TYR A 28 8.15 -3.59 2.92
C TYR A 28 8.90 -3.87 4.21
N GLY A 29 10.16 -4.24 4.09
CA GLY A 29 11.07 -4.37 5.21
C GLY A 29 12.31 -3.54 4.95
N THR A 30 13.31 -3.67 5.82
CA THR A 30 14.60 -3.00 5.67
C THR A 30 15.64 -4.02 5.25
N HIS A 31 16.42 -3.71 4.21
CA HIS A 31 17.51 -4.58 3.78
C HIS A 31 18.55 -4.66 4.91
N PRO A 32 18.95 -5.86 5.36
CA PRO A 32 19.81 -5.99 6.56
C PRO A 32 21.19 -5.37 6.41
N ARG A 33 21.71 -5.25 5.21
CA ARG A 33 23.04 -4.67 4.95
C ARG A 33 22.99 -3.24 4.48
N LEU A 34 22.00 -2.89 3.63
CA LEU A 34 21.93 -1.59 3.00
C LEU A 34 21.11 -0.57 3.79
N GLY A 35 20.27 -1.03 4.72
CA GLY A 35 19.40 -0.14 5.50
C GLY A 35 18.30 0.54 4.69
N LEU A 36 18.09 0.12 3.44
CA LEU A 36 17.09 0.69 2.54
C LEU A 36 15.80 -0.09 2.60
N PRO A 37 14.62 0.58 2.36
CA PRO A 37 13.35 -0.13 2.25
C PRO A 37 13.35 -1.04 1.02
N VAL A 38 12.85 -2.27 1.19
CA VAL A 38 12.71 -3.24 0.11
C VAL A 38 11.34 -3.90 0.19
N ALA A 39 10.72 -4.11 -0.96
CA ALA A 39 9.47 -4.88 -1.03
C ALA A 39 9.76 -6.32 -0.62
N ALA A 40 8.92 -6.88 0.23
CA ALA A 40 9.23 -8.16 0.90
C ALA A 40 8.08 -9.15 0.83
N GLY A 41 8.40 -10.38 0.47
CA GLY A 41 7.51 -11.51 0.59
C GLY A 41 6.39 -11.58 -0.44
N THR A 42 5.45 -12.48 -0.16
CA THR A 42 4.29 -12.69 -1.02
C THR A 42 3.24 -11.60 -0.80
N LEU A 43 2.39 -11.40 -1.80
CA LEU A 43 1.25 -10.51 -1.67
C LEU A 43 0.17 -11.18 -0.81
N THR A 44 -0.41 -10.42 0.09
CA THR A 44 -1.57 -10.87 0.87
C THR A 44 -2.83 -10.45 0.12
N ARG A 45 -3.58 -11.42 -0.35
CA ARG A 45 -4.77 -11.17 -1.18
C ARG A 45 -6.04 -11.20 -0.37
N LEU A 46 -6.87 -10.17 -0.56
CA LEU A 46 -8.17 -10.04 0.09
C LEU A 46 -9.21 -9.74 -0.99
N SER A 47 -10.39 -10.36 -0.86
CA SER A 47 -11.53 -9.98 -1.68
C SER A 47 -12.03 -8.59 -1.25
N ALA A 48 -12.90 -7.98 -2.05
CA ALA A 48 -13.52 -6.70 -1.69
C ALA A 48 -14.25 -6.80 -0.34
N ASP A 49 -14.97 -7.90 -0.12
CA ASP A 49 -15.69 -8.13 1.12
C ASP A 49 -14.75 -8.30 2.31
N GLU A 50 -13.68 -9.08 2.15
CA GLU A 50 -12.67 -9.25 3.20
C GLU A 50 -11.97 -7.93 3.53
N MET A 51 -11.63 -7.14 2.52
CA MET A 51 -10.99 -5.83 2.73
C MET A 51 -11.89 -4.91 3.56
N GLU A 52 -13.19 -4.91 3.28
CA GLU A 52 -14.14 -4.09 4.02
C GLU A 52 -14.29 -4.56 5.48
N LYS A 53 -14.29 -5.87 5.71
CA LYS A 53 -14.52 -6.44 7.05
C LYS A 53 -13.26 -6.51 7.92
N ILE A 54 -12.14 -6.95 7.35
CA ILE A 54 -10.91 -7.21 8.12
C ILE A 54 -9.67 -6.47 7.59
N GLY A 55 -9.78 -5.77 6.46
CA GLY A 55 -8.63 -5.14 5.81
C GLY A 55 -7.90 -4.16 6.71
N TRP A 56 -8.64 -3.36 7.46
CA TRP A 56 -8.02 -2.38 8.36
C TRP A 56 -7.18 -3.06 9.46
N GLN A 57 -7.68 -4.14 10.02
CA GLN A 57 -6.93 -4.89 11.04
C GLN A 57 -5.65 -5.51 10.44
N VAL A 58 -5.76 -6.11 9.25
CA VAL A 58 -4.60 -6.68 8.55
C VAL A 58 -3.57 -5.60 8.26
N ILE A 59 -4.01 -4.45 7.75
CA ILE A 59 -3.14 -3.31 7.44
C ILE A 59 -2.42 -2.80 8.69
N LYS A 60 -3.16 -2.61 9.79
CA LYS A 60 -2.54 -2.15 11.05
C LYS A 60 -1.48 -3.13 11.54
N ASP A 61 -1.77 -4.42 11.53
CA ASP A 61 -0.82 -5.45 11.95
C ASP A 61 0.44 -5.42 11.08
N PHE A 62 0.29 -5.28 9.77
CA PHE A 62 1.41 -5.19 8.85
C PHE A 62 2.24 -3.92 9.07
N LEU A 63 1.58 -2.77 9.29
CA LEU A 63 2.30 -1.53 9.57
C LEU A 63 3.14 -1.65 10.83
N ILE A 64 2.57 -2.19 11.90
CA ILE A 64 3.26 -2.35 13.17
C ILE A 64 4.42 -3.34 13.05
N THR A 65 4.20 -4.50 12.47
CA THR A 65 5.25 -5.53 12.36
C THR A 65 6.31 -5.18 11.32
N SER A 66 5.99 -4.37 10.33
CA SER A 66 6.96 -3.96 9.30
C SER A 66 8.02 -3.00 9.83
N THR A 67 7.77 -2.31 10.95
CA THR A 67 8.75 -1.40 11.53
C THR A 67 10.05 -2.10 11.92
N SER A 68 9.98 -3.40 12.23
CA SER A 68 11.14 -4.20 12.62
C SER A 68 11.48 -5.30 11.63
N LEU A 69 10.77 -5.37 10.49
CA LEU A 69 11.03 -6.41 9.50
C LEU A 69 12.34 -6.15 8.76
N ARG A 70 13.26 -7.10 8.81
CA ARG A 70 14.52 -7.06 8.07
C ARG A 70 14.56 -8.24 7.12
N THR A 71 14.80 -7.98 5.84
CA THR A 71 14.81 -9.03 4.82
C THR A 71 15.57 -8.61 3.58
N ASP A 72 16.20 -9.57 2.92
CA ASP A 72 16.78 -9.42 1.58
C ASP A 72 16.03 -10.26 0.55
N GLN A 73 14.92 -10.88 0.95
CA GLN A 73 14.10 -11.70 0.05
C GLN A 73 13.36 -10.80 -0.94
N LYS A 74 13.32 -11.26 -2.19
CA LYS A 74 12.59 -10.55 -3.23
C LYS A 74 11.08 -10.70 -3.03
N SER A 75 10.32 -9.67 -3.41
CA SER A 75 8.88 -9.72 -3.37
C SER A 75 8.33 -10.61 -4.49
N GLU A 76 7.07 -10.99 -4.36
CA GLU A 76 6.36 -11.75 -5.39
C GLU A 76 6.41 -11.03 -6.75
N VAL A 77 6.21 -9.70 -6.74
CA VAL A 77 6.24 -8.90 -7.97
C VAL A 77 7.65 -8.87 -8.59
N ASP A 78 8.69 -8.76 -7.76
CA ASP A 78 10.08 -8.77 -8.23
C ASP A 78 10.48 -10.09 -8.86
N LEU A 79 9.84 -11.19 -8.48
CA LEU A 79 10.10 -12.52 -9.02
C LEU A 79 9.42 -12.78 -10.37
N LEU A 80 8.50 -11.89 -10.79
CA LEU A 80 7.85 -12.01 -12.09
C LEU A 80 8.82 -11.73 -13.23
N SER A 81 8.62 -12.39 -14.37
CA SER A 81 9.33 -12.06 -15.60
C SER A 81 8.94 -10.65 -16.05
N LYS A 82 9.69 -10.07 -16.98
CA LYS A 82 9.40 -8.73 -17.51
C LYS A 82 8.00 -8.64 -18.10
N GLY A 83 7.58 -9.64 -18.87
CA GLY A 83 6.24 -9.68 -19.48
C GLY A 83 5.14 -9.84 -18.45
N GLU A 84 5.35 -10.73 -17.48
CA GLU A 84 4.39 -10.93 -16.38
C GLU A 84 4.26 -9.67 -15.52
N ARG A 85 5.36 -8.98 -15.25
CA ARG A 85 5.37 -7.74 -14.48
C ARG A 85 4.60 -6.64 -15.19
N SER A 86 4.83 -6.48 -16.50
CA SER A 86 4.09 -5.50 -17.31
C SER A 86 2.58 -5.79 -17.29
N GLN A 87 2.21 -7.05 -17.39
CA GLN A 87 0.80 -7.46 -17.36
C GLN A 87 0.19 -7.22 -15.97
N PHE A 88 0.95 -7.51 -14.91
CA PHE A 88 0.52 -7.24 -13.54
C PHE A 88 0.19 -5.76 -13.35
N PHE A 89 1.11 -4.87 -13.72
CA PHE A 89 0.89 -3.43 -13.57
C PHE A 89 -0.22 -2.89 -14.46
N LYS A 90 -0.44 -3.51 -15.62
CA LYS A 90 -1.54 -3.15 -16.51
C LYS A 90 -2.90 -3.50 -15.89
N ASN A 91 -2.97 -4.60 -15.15
CA ASN A 91 -4.20 -5.12 -14.55
C ASN A 91 -4.49 -4.58 -13.15
N HIS A 92 -3.58 -3.81 -12.58
CA HIS A 92 -3.71 -3.29 -11.22
C HIS A 92 -3.47 -1.79 -11.18
N SER A 93 -4.18 -1.11 -10.31
CA SER A 93 -3.83 0.23 -9.84
C SER A 93 -3.39 0.09 -8.39
N ASP A 94 -2.76 1.11 -7.82
CA ASP A 94 -2.23 0.99 -6.47
C ASP A 94 -2.39 2.28 -5.67
N PHE A 95 -2.46 2.10 -4.35
CA PHE A 95 -2.37 3.20 -3.41
C PHE A 95 -1.37 2.84 -2.32
N SER A 96 -0.80 3.86 -1.70
CA SER A 96 0.20 3.70 -0.65
C SER A 96 -0.41 3.98 0.71
N ILE A 97 0.10 3.27 1.71
CA ILE A 97 -0.24 3.48 3.12
C ILE A 97 1.07 3.66 3.88
N ASP A 98 1.25 4.81 4.51
CA ASP A 98 2.45 5.12 5.28
C ASP A 98 2.09 5.32 6.76
N LEU A 99 2.96 4.83 7.63
CA LEU A 99 2.86 5.05 9.06
C LEU A 99 3.96 6.01 9.50
N TYR A 100 3.58 7.06 10.22
CA TYR A 100 4.47 8.05 10.83
C TYR A 100 4.32 8.07 12.34
N GLU A 101 5.38 8.45 13.04
CA GLU A 101 5.34 8.59 14.51
C GLU A 101 4.28 9.60 14.96
N PRO A 102 3.59 9.34 16.07
CA PRO A 102 3.58 8.08 16.84
C PRO A 102 2.59 7.05 16.27
N ASP A 103 1.54 7.48 15.59
CA ASP A 103 0.43 6.63 15.15
C ASP A 103 -0.32 7.17 13.93
N LEU A 104 0.27 8.13 13.21
CA LEU A 104 -0.37 8.73 12.03
C LEU A 104 -0.27 7.82 10.84
N VAL A 105 -1.43 7.49 10.24
CA VAL A 105 -1.51 6.70 9.01
C VAL A 105 -1.97 7.62 7.87
N VAL A 106 -1.23 7.60 6.78
CA VAL A 106 -1.55 8.41 5.59
C VAL A 106 -1.77 7.47 4.42
N ILE A 107 -2.90 7.63 3.74
CA ILE A 107 -3.29 6.83 2.58
C ILE A 107 -3.41 7.77 1.39
N PHE A 108 -2.75 7.45 0.28
CA PHE A 108 -2.83 8.27 -0.93
C PHE A 108 -2.79 7.42 -2.20
N PRO A 109 -3.56 7.81 -3.22
CA PRO A 109 -3.58 7.09 -4.50
C PRO A 109 -2.30 7.32 -5.28
N CYS A 110 -1.95 6.38 -6.15
CA CYS A 110 -0.79 6.50 -7.03
C CYS A 110 -1.24 6.52 -8.48
N ARG A 111 -0.63 7.41 -9.27
CA ARG A 111 -0.86 7.48 -10.70
C ARG A 111 0.14 6.58 -11.40
N ARG A 112 -0.34 5.76 -12.32
CA ARG A 112 0.53 4.91 -13.12
C ARG A 112 1.23 5.75 -14.18
N GLU A 113 2.55 5.75 -14.14
CA GLU A 113 3.38 6.33 -15.17
C GLU A 113 3.72 5.28 -16.24
N LYS A 114 4.37 5.70 -17.31
CA LYS A 114 4.80 4.80 -18.40
C LYS A 114 5.67 3.68 -17.86
N SER A 115 5.53 2.50 -18.42
CA SER A 115 6.15 1.25 -18.00
C SER A 115 5.59 0.78 -16.66
N SER A 116 6.38 0.50 -15.67
CA SER A 116 5.97 -0.08 -14.40
C SER A 116 6.05 0.89 -13.22
N GLY A 117 6.28 2.17 -13.51
CA GLY A 117 6.39 3.17 -12.45
C GLY A 117 5.05 3.67 -11.94
N SER A 118 5.05 4.23 -10.76
CA SER A 118 3.89 4.94 -10.23
C SER A 118 4.35 6.14 -9.40
N VAL A 119 3.50 7.17 -9.36
CA VAL A 119 3.76 8.41 -8.63
C VAL A 119 2.64 8.66 -7.65
N GLY A 120 2.97 8.84 -6.38
CA GLY A 120 1.97 9.12 -5.34
C GLY A 120 1.36 10.50 -5.50
N GLU A 121 0.04 10.56 -5.44
CA GLU A 121 -0.72 11.81 -5.48
C GLU A 121 -0.93 12.31 -4.04
N TRP A 122 0.09 12.94 -3.50
CA TRP A 122 0.13 13.34 -2.09
C TRP A 122 -0.98 14.33 -1.68
N HIS A 123 -1.42 15.21 -2.59
CA HIS A 123 -2.53 16.13 -2.28
C HIS A 123 -3.87 15.45 -2.16
N ASP A 124 -4.01 14.24 -2.65
CA ASP A 124 -5.23 13.45 -2.52
C ASP A 124 -5.16 12.51 -1.31
N ARG A 125 -4.24 12.77 -0.39
CA ARG A 125 -4.07 11.94 0.79
C ARG A 125 -5.22 12.05 1.76
N SER A 126 -5.43 10.99 2.50
CA SER A 126 -6.34 10.93 3.64
C SER A 126 -5.54 10.53 4.87
N GLU A 127 -5.93 11.04 6.02
CA GLU A 127 -5.23 10.79 7.28
C GLU A 127 -6.16 10.14 8.29
N LEU A 128 -5.63 9.16 8.99
CA LEU A 128 -6.28 8.53 10.13
C LEU A 128 -5.17 8.08 11.09
N ASN A 129 -5.53 7.46 12.21
CA ASN A 129 -4.51 6.97 13.12
C ASN A 129 -4.76 5.49 13.43
N LEU A 130 -3.79 4.83 14.08
CA LEU A 130 -3.90 3.40 14.35
C LEU A 130 -5.11 3.01 15.21
N ARG A 131 -5.72 4.00 15.90
CA ARG A 131 -6.91 3.77 16.73
C ARG A 131 -8.21 4.10 16.00
N SER A 132 -8.13 4.57 14.77
CA SER A 132 -9.33 4.88 13.98
C SER A 132 -10.19 3.63 13.78
N ALA A 133 -11.51 3.82 13.73
CA ALA A 133 -12.45 2.71 13.57
C ALA A 133 -12.45 2.18 12.14
N ASN A 134 -12.87 0.93 11.98
CA ASN A 134 -12.98 0.31 10.66
C ASN A 134 -13.86 1.13 9.72
N LYS A 135 -14.92 1.75 10.23
CA LYS A 135 -15.83 2.60 9.43
C LYS A 135 -15.08 3.75 8.76
N GLU A 136 -14.16 4.40 9.50
CA GLU A 136 -13.34 5.49 8.96
C GLU A 136 -12.44 4.99 7.84
N PHE A 137 -11.81 3.84 8.06
CA PHE A 137 -10.97 3.21 7.04
C PHE A 137 -11.77 2.89 5.77
N VAL A 138 -12.95 2.30 5.91
CA VAL A 138 -13.80 1.92 4.76
C VAL A 138 -14.21 3.16 3.96
N GLU A 139 -14.53 4.26 4.62
CA GLU A 139 -14.86 5.53 3.95
C GLU A 139 -13.67 6.03 3.12
N ILE A 140 -12.47 5.98 3.69
CA ILE A 140 -11.24 6.38 2.99
C ILE A 140 -10.96 5.43 1.83
N LEU A 141 -11.10 4.13 2.06
CA LEU A 141 -10.88 3.11 1.03
C LEU A 141 -11.76 3.37 -0.20
N ASN A 142 -13.04 3.64 0.02
CA ASN A 142 -13.98 3.93 -1.07
C ASN A 142 -13.58 5.19 -1.83
N ARG A 143 -13.15 6.23 -1.12
CA ARG A 143 -12.70 7.49 -1.73
C ARG A 143 -11.45 7.28 -2.58
N VAL A 144 -10.48 6.54 -2.04
CA VAL A 144 -9.23 6.25 -2.75
C VAL A 144 -9.49 5.40 -3.99
N CYS A 145 -10.32 4.36 -3.88
CA CYS A 145 -10.66 3.51 -5.02
C CYS A 145 -11.36 4.29 -6.13
N ASN A 146 -12.26 5.20 -5.77
CA ASN A 146 -12.91 6.07 -6.75
C ASN A 146 -11.90 6.97 -7.46
N LYS A 147 -10.96 7.53 -6.69
CA LYS A 147 -9.90 8.38 -7.26
C LYS A 147 -9.00 7.59 -8.21
N LEU A 148 -8.68 6.35 -7.87
CA LEU A 148 -7.86 5.49 -8.74
C LEU A 148 -8.54 5.23 -10.09
N ARG A 149 -9.85 5.08 -10.12
CA ARG A 149 -10.58 4.92 -11.38
C ARG A 149 -10.54 6.18 -12.25
N GLU A 150 -10.46 7.37 -11.63
CA GLU A 150 -10.32 8.63 -12.35
C GLU A 150 -8.93 8.79 -12.98
N ILE A 151 -7.88 8.51 -12.20
CA ILE A 151 -6.50 8.79 -12.63
C ILE A 151 -5.84 7.63 -13.37
N ASN A 152 -6.37 6.41 -13.24
CA ASN A 152 -5.88 5.21 -13.93
C ASN A 152 -7.06 4.48 -14.58
N PRO A 153 -7.71 5.06 -15.60
CA PRO A 153 -8.88 4.47 -16.24
C PRO A 153 -8.60 3.17 -17.00
#